data_ae1078fd01ec0ec71e19ecb26ee69f22
#
_entry.id   ae1078fd01ec0ec71e19ecb26ee69f22
#
_cell.length_a   1.000
_cell.length_b   1.000
_cell.length_c   1.000
_cell.angle_alpha   90.00
_cell.angle_beta   90.00
_cell.angle_gamma   90.00
#
_symmetry.space_group_name_H-M   'P 1'
#
loop_
_entity.id
_entity.type
_entity.pdbx_description
1 polymer ?
#
loop_
_entity_poly.entity_id
_entity_poly.type
_entity_poly.pdbx_seq_one_letter_code
_entity_poly.pdbx_strand_id
1 'polypeptide(L)'
;MTKALDANKVSKIFILGRRENALQETISQTINGTVIPIQCDITSKESLETAYNAVAAQTTHVDLLIANSGVMGPPMKPPQPAEDGSLPPLSQLRDELFNIPMEEFNTVMNVNVTGSYYTVLAFLPLLEAANKRRPAPQEDVLAAPTAQVIITSSIAGFSRKVPFSFAYNASKAATTHLVKMLSTAFAYYGIRVNGISPGLYSSDMADHIFRASGIQGRAISDGSFPKEMIPATRGGSEEDLAGLIVWLASNSGGYINGNILLTDGGRISVAPAVY
;
A
#
# COMPACT_ATOMS: atom_id res chain seq x y z
N MET A 1 10.27 0.03 -0.04
CA MET A 1 10.09 -1.31 0.55
C MET A 1 11.14 -2.30 0.03
N THR A 2 11.17 -2.66 -1.25
CA THR A 2 12.12 -3.62 -1.83
C THR A 2 13.58 -3.30 -1.47
N LYS A 3 14.02 -2.06 -1.68
CA LYS A 3 15.38 -1.61 -1.33
C LYS A 3 15.73 -1.82 0.14
N ALA A 4 14.78 -1.56 1.04
CA ALA A 4 14.98 -1.74 2.48
C ALA A 4 15.15 -3.22 2.86
N LEU A 5 14.33 -4.10 2.29
CA LEU A 5 14.44 -5.54 2.51
C LEU A 5 15.72 -6.11 1.93
N ASP A 6 16.11 -5.70 0.70
CA ASP A 6 17.37 -6.09 0.09
C ASP A 6 18.57 -5.63 0.94
N ALA A 7 18.61 -4.38 1.38
CA ALA A 7 19.67 -3.85 2.23
C ALA A 7 19.78 -4.58 3.58
N ASN A 8 18.68 -5.16 4.09
CA ASN A 8 18.66 -6.01 5.28
C ASN A 8 18.88 -7.50 4.98
N LYS A 9 19.43 -7.83 3.81
CA LYS A 9 19.90 -9.17 3.43
C LYS A 9 18.78 -10.23 3.42
N VAL A 10 17.57 -9.85 3.02
CA VAL A 10 16.53 -10.84 2.71
C VAL A 10 17.01 -11.72 1.57
N SER A 11 16.92 -13.03 1.72
CA SER A 11 17.55 -14.00 0.82
C SER A 11 17.02 -13.96 -0.62
N LYS A 12 15.70 -13.75 -0.78
CA LYS A 12 15.03 -13.59 -2.07
C LYS A 12 13.86 -12.62 -1.96
N ILE A 13 13.72 -11.74 -2.93
CA ILE A 13 12.61 -10.79 -3.03
C ILE A 13 12.03 -10.89 -4.44
N PHE A 14 10.84 -11.42 -4.56
CA PHE A 14 10.11 -11.44 -5.82
C PHE A 14 9.30 -10.14 -5.95
N ILE A 15 9.50 -9.39 -7.03
CA ILE A 15 8.74 -8.19 -7.33
C ILE A 15 7.82 -8.43 -8.51
N LEU A 16 6.52 -8.19 -8.31
CA LEU A 16 5.48 -8.42 -9.31
C LEU A 16 4.95 -7.09 -9.84
N GLY A 17 4.83 -6.98 -11.17
CA GLY A 17 4.28 -5.80 -11.80
C GLY A 17 4.07 -5.99 -13.30
N ARG A 18 3.23 -5.14 -13.89
CA ARG A 18 2.90 -5.20 -15.32
C ARG A 18 4.00 -4.63 -16.22
N ARG A 19 4.72 -3.62 -15.72
CA ARG A 19 5.72 -2.86 -16.49
C ARG A 19 7.10 -3.41 -16.22
N GLU A 20 7.67 -4.09 -17.21
CA GLU A 20 8.99 -4.69 -17.09
C GLU A 20 10.08 -3.64 -16.82
N ASN A 21 10.04 -2.49 -17.50
CA ASN A 21 11.01 -1.41 -17.28
C ASN A 21 11.00 -0.91 -15.82
N ALA A 22 9.83 -0.79 -15.17
CA ALA A 22 9.75 -0.39 -13.77
C ALA A 22 10.27 -1.48 -12.82
N LEU A 23 10.13 -2.76 -13.17
CA LEU A 23 10.74 -3.86 -12.44
C LEU A 23 12.27 -3.80 -12.54
N GLN A 24 12.82 -3.58 -13.74
CA GLN A 24 14.26 -3.44 -13.95
C GLN A 24 14.83 -2.20 -13.26
N GLU A 25 14.12 -1.09 -13.30
CA GLU A 25 14.50 0.12 -12.56
C GLU A 25 14.57 -0.15 -11.06
N THR A 26 13.60 -0.88 -10.50
CA THR A 26 13.62 -1.27 -9.08
C THR A 26 14.85 -2.10 -8.76
N ILE A 27 15.21 -3.07 -9.61
CA ILE A 27 16.40 -3.92 -9.43
C ILE A 27 17.68 -3.09 -9.44
N SER A 28 17.80 -2.14 -10.38
CA SER A 28 18.99 -1.30 -10.50
C SER A 28 19.28 -0.45 -9.25
N GLN A 29 18.29 -0.26 -8.40
CA GLN A 29 18.38 0.48 -7.13
C GLN A 29 18.69 -0.41 -5.92
N THR A 30 18.88 -1.72 -6.11
CA THR A 30 19.19 -2.69 -5.05
C THR A 30 20.66 -3.04 -5.06
N ILE A 31 21.20 -3.54 -3.95
CA ILE A 31 22.65 -3.69 -3.74
C ILE A 31 23.10 -5.14 -3.53
N ASN A 32 22.21 -6.06 -3.17
CA ASN A 32 22.57 -7.43 -2.81
C ASN A 32 22.20 -8.47 -3.89
N GLY A 33 21.55 -8.05 -4.99
CA GLY A 33 21.18 -8.97 -6.08
C GLY A 33 20.12 -10.01 -5.70
N THR A 34 19.33 -9.73 -4.65
CA THR A 34 18.32 -10.67 -4.13
C THR A 34 16.96 -10.53 -4.81
N VAL A 35 16.81 -9.54 -5.69
CA VAL A 35 15.53 -9.14 -6.27
C VAL A 35 15.30 -9.81 -7.63
N ILE A 36 14.17 -10.47 -7.76
CA ILE A 36 13.77 -11.26 -8.93
C ILE A 36 12.47 -10.67 -9.50
N PRO A 37 12.47 -10.18 -10.75
CA PRO A 37 11.28 -9.61 -11.38
C PRO A 37 10.38 -10.70 -11.92
N ILE A 38 9.07 -10.52 -11.79
CA ILE A 38 8.05 -11.37 -12.40
C ILE A 38 6.97 -10.45 -13.00
N GLN A 39 6.76 -10.55 -14.30
CA GLN A 39 5.66 -9.82 -14.92
C GLN A 39 4.34 -10.41 -14.49
N CYS A 40 3.44 -9.58 -13.94
CA CYS A 40 2.15 -10.01 -13.42
C CYS A 40 1.12 -8.89 -13.48
N ASP A 41 -0.08 -9.21 -13.95
CA ASP A 41 -1.27 -8.38 -13.77
C ASP A 41 -2.12 -8.98 -12.64
N ILE A 42 -2.19 -8.29 -11.52
CA ILE A 42 -2.95 -8.73 -10.34
C ILE A 42 -4.47 -8.73 -10.56
N THR A 43 -4.97 -8.20 -11.66
CA THR A 43 -6.39 -8.22 -12.02
C THR A 43 -6.79 -9.45 -12.84
N SER A 44 -5.83 -10.33 -13.18
CA SER A 44 -6.06 -11.62 -13.85
C SER A 44 -5.63 -12.78 -12.96
N LYS A 45 -6.54 -13.72 -12.72
CA LYS A 45 -6.24 -14.96 -11.98
C LYS A 45 -5.18 -15.80 -12.68
N GLU A 46 -5.24 -15.92 -14.00
CA GLU A 46 -4.29 -16.68 -14.83
C GLU A 46 -2.88 -16.07 -14.70
N SER A 47 -2.78 -14.75 -14.67
CA SER A 47 -1.52 -14.05 -14.45
C SER A 47 -0.99 -14.27 -13.03
N LEU A 48 -1.86 -14.27 -12.02
CA LEU A 48 -1.49 -14.56 -10.64
C LEU A 48 -1.03 -16.01 -10.46
N GLU A 49 -1.70 -16.98 -11.09
CA GLU A 49 -1.30 -18.39 -11.08
C GLU A 49 0.07 -18.58 -11.76
N THR A 50 0.29 -17.91 -12.89
CA THR A 50 1.59 -17.92 -13.58
C THR A 50 2.69 -17.36 -12.67
N ALA A 51 2.43 -16.23 -12.01
CA ALA A 51 3.37 -15.63 -11.07
C ALA A 51 3.63 -16.53 -9.85
N TYR A 52 2.58 -17.13 -9.28
CA TYR A 52 2.72 -18.11 -8.20
C TYR A 52 3.64 -19.28 -8.61
N ASN A 53 3.40 -19.87 -9.77
CA ASN A 53 4.21 -20.99 -10.27
C ASN A 53 5.68 -20.58 -10.50
N ALA A 54 5.93 -19.38 -11.02
CA ALA A 54 7.27 -18.84 -11.21
C ALA A 54 8.01 -18.63 -9.86
N VAL A 55 7.30 -18.22 -8.82
CA VAL A 55 7.84 -18.11 -7.45
C VAL A 55 8.06 -19.49 -6.85
N ALA A 56 7.09 -20.40 -6.94
CA ALA A 56 7.16 -21.74 -6.36
C ALA A 56 8.28 -22.60 -6.99
N ALA A 57 8.63 -22.35 -8.25
CA ALA A 57 9.78 -22.99 -8.89
C ALA A 57 11.14 -22.56 -8.29
N GLN A 58 11.19 -21.44 -7.56
CA GLN A 58 12.43 -20.87 -7.04
C GLN A 58 12.51 -20.83 -5.50
N THR A 59 11.41 -21.07 -4.81
CA THR A 59 11.35 -21.17 -3.35
C THR A 59 10.24 -22.12 -2.91
N THR A 60 10.41 -22.73 -1.75
CA THR A 60 9.40 -23.61 -1.14
C THR A 60 8.45 -22.87 -0.20
N HIS A 61 8.69 -21.58 0.09
CA HIS A 61 7.92 -20.80 1.06
C HIS A 61 8.09 -19.29 0.82
N VAL A 62 7.17 -18.51 1.38
CA VAL A 62 7.21 -17.06 1.43
C VAL A 62 6.87 -16.63 2.87
N ASP A 63 7.78 -15.92 3.54
CA ASP A 63 7.58 -15.46 4.92
C ASP A 63 6.77 -14.15 4.97
N LEU A 64 6.91 -13.32 3.93
CA LEU A 64 6.27 -12.01 3.84
C LEU A 64 5.73 -11.77 2.43
N LEU A 65 4.43 -11.50 2.33
CA LEU A 65 3.77 -11.00 1.12
C LEU A 65 3.36 -9.54 1.31
N ILE A 66 3.73 -8.68 0.37
CA ILE A 66 3.31 -7.27 0.39
C ILE A 66 2.42 -6.99 -0.84
N ALA A 67 1.12 -6.84 -0.62
CA ALA A 67 0.18 -6.40 -1.65
C ALA A 67 0.20 -4.87 -1.72
N ASN A 68 1.04 -4.33 -2.61
CA ASN A 68 1.32 -2.89 -2.69
C ASN A 68 0.70 -2.22 -3.93
N SER A 69 0.37 -2.97 -4.98
CA SER A 69 -0.13 -2.40 -6.23
C SER A 69 -1.41 -1.59 -6.02
N GLY A 70 -1.50 -0.45 -6.70
CA GLY A 70 -2.66 0.40 -6.61
C GLY A 70 -2.66 1.49 -7.68
N VAL A 71 -3.85 2.04 -7.95
CA VAL A 71 -4.06 3.16 -8.86
C VAL A 71 -4.96 4.19 -8.20
N MET A 72 -4.78 5.47 -8.57
CA MET A 72 -5.56 6.58 -7.99
C MET A 72 -6.91 6.79 -8.70
N GLY A 73 -6.99 6.41 -9.96
CA GLY A 73 -8.15 6.65 -10.81
C GLY A 73 -8.22 8.11 -11.32
N PRO A 74 -9.34 8.47 -11.94
CA PRO A 74 -9.49 9.78 -12.54
C PRO A 74 -9.50 10.86 -11.46
N PRO A 75 -8.74 11.95 -11.67
CA PRO A 75 -8.80 13.11 -10.79
C PRO A 75 -10.12 13.84 -11.01
N MET A 76 -10.79 14.20 -9.93
CA MET A 76 -11.90 15.14 -9.98
C MET A 76 -11.40 16.57 -9.77
N LYS A 77 -12.10 17.53 -10.36
CA LYS A 77 -11.85 18.97 -10.22
C LYS A 77 -13.12 19.63 -9.70
N PRO A 78 -13.44 19.46 -8.40
CA PRO A 78 -14.67 20.04 -7.88
C PRO A 78 -14.64 21.57 -8.10
N PRO A 79 -15.78 22.15 -8.53
CA PRO A 79 -15.89 23.58 -8.71
C PRO A 79 -15.54 24.31 -7.41
N GLN A 80 -14.77 25.37 -7.53
CA GLN A 80 -14.34 26.16 -6.37
C GLN A 80 -15.39 27.21 -6.00
N PRO A 81 -15.53 27.59 -4.73
CA PRO A 81 -16.33 28.74 -4.33
C PRO A 81 -15.86 30.00 -5.04
N ALA A 82 -16.79 30.89 -5.34
CA ALA A 82 -16.46 32.23 -5.87
C ALA A 82 -15.73 33.08 -4.80
N GLU A 83 -15.20 34.23 -5.23
CA GLU A 83 -14.44 35.14 -4.33
C GLU A 83 -15.29 35.63 -3.15
N ASP A 84 -16.61 35.76 -3.34
CA ASP A 84 -17.57 36.14 -2.30
C ASP A 84 -17.95 34.97 -1.36
N GLY A 85 -17.38 33.80 -1.55
CA GLY A 85 -17.63 32.58 -0.77
C GLY A 85 -18.89 31.83 -1.21
N SER A 86 -19.62 32.30 -2.23
CA SER A 86 -20.77 31.57 -2.76
C SER A 86 -20.37 30.24 -3.38
N LEU A 87 -21.17 29.21 -3.12
CA LEU A 87 -20.92 27.89 -3.69
C LEU A 87 -21.42 27.83 -5.14
N PRO A 88 -20.71 27.11 -6.03
CA PRO A 88 -21.20 26.84 -7.37
C PRO A 88 -22.54 26.06 -7.31
N PRO A 89 -23.37 26.15 -8.37
CA PRO A 89 -24.61 25.38 -8.44
C PRO A 89 -24.33 23.87 -8.27
N LEU A 90 -25.19 23.17 -7.54
CA LEU A 90 -25.06 21.74 -7.32
C LEU A 90 -25.08 20.93 -8.64
N SER A 91 -25.78 21.45 -9.67
CA SER A 91 -25.75 20.87 -11.02
C SER A 91 -24.36 20.83 -11.62
N GLN A 92 -23.55 21.86 -11.42
CA GLN A 92 -22.15 21.90 -11.90
C GLN A 92 -21.30 20.83 -11.20
N LEU A 93 -21.41 20.68 -9.88
CA LEU A 93 -20.72 19.62 -9.15
C LEU A 93 -21.22 18.23 -9.61
N ARG A 94 -22.53 18.08 -9.80
CA ARG A 94 -23.11 16.83 -10.32
C ARG A 94 -22.52 16.47 -11.68
N ASP A 95 -22.45 17.41 -12.60
CA ASP A 95 -21.97 17.16 -13.95
C ASP A 95 -20.48 16.79 -13.96
N GLU A 96 -19.66 17.46 -13.16
CA GLU A 96 -18.25 17.11 -12.99
C GLU A 96 -18.05 15.66 -12.51
N LEU A 97 -18.82 15.24 -11.50
CA LEU A 97 -18.69 13.91 -10.93
C LEU A 97 -19.36 12.83 -11.78
N PHE A 98 -20.51 13.12 -12.38
CA PHE A 98 -21.30 12.15 -13.14
C PHE A 98 -20.71 11.85 -14.52
N ASN A 99 -19.90 12.75 -15.07
CA ASN A 99 -19.20 12.56 -16.32
C ASN A 99 -18.00 11.61 -16.22
N ILE A 100 -17.59 11.24 -14.99
CA ILE A 100 -16.56 10.21 -14.80
C ILE A 100 -17.15 8.86 -15.21
N PRO A 101 -16.55 8.13 -16.17
CA PRO A 101 -17.07 6.82 -16.58
C PRO A 101 -17.09 5.82 -15.44
N MET A 102 -18.16 5.03 -15.32
CA MET A 102 -18.27 3.99 -14.29
C MET A 102 -17.12 2.96 -14.37
N GLU A 103 -16.63 2.70 -15.57
CA GLU A 103 -15.51 1.78 -15.84
C GLU A 103 -14.22 2.24 -15.14
N GLU A 104 -13.98 3.55 -15.07
CA GLU A 104 -12.82 4.09 -14.37
C GLU A 104 -12.94 3.89 -12.86
N PHE A 105 -14.16 4.09 -12.29
CA PHE A 105 -14.43 3.78 -10.89
C PHE A 105 -14.19 2.28 -10.61
N ASN A 106 -14.74 1.41 -11.46
CA ASN A 106 -14.61 -0.04 -11.35
C ASN A 106 -13.15 -0.48 -11.49
N THR A 107 -12.37 0.15 -12.35
CA THR A 107 -10.94 -0.13 -12.51
C THR A 107 -10.17 0.11 -11.22
N VAL A 108 -10.47 1.21 -10.50
CA VAL A 108 -9.84 1.49 -9.19
C VAL A 108 -10.19 0.42 -8.17
N MET A 109 -11.45 0.03 -8.08
CA MET A 109 -11.90 -1.05 -7.18
C MET A 109 -11.26 -2.38 -7.54
N ASN A 110 -11.21 -2.70 -8.84
CA ASN A 110 -10.63 -3.95 -9.32
C ASN A 110 -9.13 -4.07 -9.00
N VAL A 111 -8.35 -3.02 -9.22
CA VAL A 111 -6.91 -3.05 -8.92
C VAL A 111 -6.68 -3.01 -7.41
N ASN A 112 -7.26 -2.02 -6.69
CA ASN A 112 -6.89 -1.74 -5.31
C ASN A 112 -7.45 -2.77 -4.32
N VAL A 113 -8.64 -3.31 -4.58
CA VAL A 113 -9.34 -4.22 -3.67
C VAL A 113 -9.29 -5.65 -4.18
N THR A 114 -9.88 -5.91 -5.35
CA THR A 114 -9.98 -7.26 -5.90
C THR A 114 -8.60 -7.85 -6.19
N GLY A 115 -7.73 -7.09 -6.86
CA GLY A 115 -6.37 -7.52 -7.17
C GLY A 115 -5.54 -7.79 -5.92
N SER A 116 -5.63 -6.95 -4.88
CA SER A 116 -4.96 -7.18 -3.61
C SER A 116 -5.47 -8.46 -2.93
N TYR A 117 -6.80 -8.67 -2.91
CA TYR A 117 -7.40 -9.87 -2.32
C TYR A 117 -6.94 -11.15 -3.03
N TYR A 118 -7.04 -11.19 -4.35
CA TYR A 118 -6.64 -12.39 -5.11
C TYR A 118 -5.13 -12.62 -5.10
N THR A 119 -4.31 -11.56 -5.00
CA THR A 119 -2.87 -11.70 -4.76
C THR A 119 -2.61 -12.44 -3.44
N VAL A 120 -3.29 -12.06 -2.36
CA VAL A 120 -3.14 -12.76 -1.07
C VAL A 120 -3.55 -14.22 -1.21
N LEU A 121 -4.71 -14.52 -1.82
CA LEU A 121 -5.18 -15.91 -1.99
C LEU A 121 -4.22 -16.76 -2.81
N ALA A 122 -3.66 -16.23 -3.88
CA ALA A 122 -2.75 -16.97 -4.75
C ALA A 122 -1.50 -17.46 -4.00
N PHE A 123 -1.01 -16.70 -3.04
CA PHE A 123 0.22 -17.00 -2.31
C PHE A 123 0.01 -17.68 -0.95
N LEU A 124 -1.23 -17.95 -0.53
CA LEU A 124 -1.52 -18.64 0.73
C LEU A 124 -0.76 -19.97 0.91
N PRO A 125 -0.62 -20.85 -0.12
CA PRO A 125 0.10 -22.10 0.06
C PRO A 125 1.57 -21.90 0.45
N LEU A 126 2.24 -20.89 -0.10
CA LEU A 126 3.64 -20.58 0.24
C LEU A 126 3.78 -19.92 1.61
N LEU A 127 2.79 -19.13 2.04
CA LEU A 127 2.74 -18.56 3.39
C LEU A 127 2.50 -19.66 4.45
N GLU A 128 1.63 -20.60 4.18
CA GLU A 128 1.43 -21.79 5.04
C GLU A 128 2.71 -22.62 5.13
N ALA A 129 3.39 -22.83 4.00
CA ALA A 129 4.65 -23.55 3.97
C ALA A 129 5.74 -22.89 4.82
N ALA A 130 5.79 -21.54 4.88
CA ALA A 130 6.68 -20.83 5.78
C ALA A 130 6.39 -21.16 7.25
N ASN A 131 5.12 -21.20 7.65
CA ASN A 131 4.75 -21.56 9.02
C ASN A 131 5.15 -22.99 9.39
N LYS A 132 5.03 -23.94 8.46
CA LYS A 132 5.42 -25.35 8.66
C LYS A 132 6.94 -25.53 8.85
N ARG A 133 7.76 -24.58 8.42
CA ARG A 133 9.23 -24.59 8.56
C ARG A 133 9.74 -23.92 9.84
N ARG A 134 8.87 -23.32 10.63
CA ARG A 134 9.29 -22.64 11.86
C ARG A 134 9.94 -23.66 12.81
N PRO A 135 11.01 -23.24 13.54
CA PRO A 135 11.64 -24.10 14.55
C PRO A 135 10.62 -24.50 15.62
N ALA A 136 10.83 -25.67 16.22
CA ALA A 136 10.04 -26.11 17.36
C ALA A 136 10.12 -25.08 18.50
N PRO A 137 9.03 -24.84 19.23
CA PRO A 137 9.03 -23.95 20.40
C PRO A 137 10.09 -24.42 21.42
N GLN A 138 10.77 -23.43 22.00
CA GLN A 138 11.71 -23.64 23.11
C GLN A 138 11.27 -22.78 24.28
N GLU A 139 11.38 -23.32 25.51
CA GLU A 139 11.01 -22.62 26.73
C GLU A 139 11.87 -21.35 26.87
N ASP A 140 11.25 -20.24 27.24
CA ASP A 140 11.87 -18.91 27.45
C ASP A 140 12.62 -18.34 26.22
N VAL A 141 12.42 -18.90 25.02
CA VAL A 141 12.97 -18.36 23.77
C VAL A 141 11.86 -17.71 22.95
N LEU A 142 12.08 -16.45 22.52
CA LEU A 142 11.14 -15.77 21.64
C LEU A 142 10.95 -16.58 20.36
N ALA A 143 9.70 -16.99 20.11
CA ALA A 143 9.35 -17.71 18.90
C ALA A 143 9.59 -16.87 17.64
N ALA A 144 10.12 -17.49 16.59
CA ALA A 144 10.21 -16.86 15.27
C ALA A 144 8.80 -16.39 14.83
N PRO A 145 8.66 -15.22 14.16
CA PRO A 145 7.37 -14.73 13.72
C PRO A 145 6.73 -15.68 12.71
N THR A 146 5.42 -15.71 12.70
CA THR A 146 4.65 -16.44 11.68
C THR A 146 4.63 -15.66 10.37
N ALA A 147 4.28 -16.32 9.28
CA ALA A 147 4.12 -15.70 7.97
C ALA A 147 3.20 -14.49 8.04
N GLN A 148 3.48 -13.48 7.21
CA GLN A 148 2.76 -12.21 7.25
C GLN A 148 2.36 -11.74 5.86
N VAL A 149 1.17 -11.15 5.78
CA VAL A 149 0.71 -10.33 4.67
C VAL A 149 0.69 -8.87 5.12
N ILE A 150 1.21 -7.97 4.29
CA ILE A 150 1.06 -6.52 4.45
C ILE A 150 0.28 -6.00 3.23
N ILE A 151 -0.79 -5.25 3.48
CA ILE A 151 -1.57 -4.64 2.40
C ILE A 151 -1.41 -3.12 2.48
N THR A 152 -1.05 -2.49 1.37
CA THR A 152 -0.90 -1.03 1.29
C THR A 152 -2.26 -0.38 1.05
N SER A 153 -2.80 0.23 2.11
CA SER A 153 -3.95 1.11 2.06
C SER A 153 -3.51 2.57 1.79
N SER A 154 -4.11 3.52 2.42
CA SER A 154 -3.79 4.95 2.40
C SER A 154 -4.55 5.66 3.53
N ILE A 155 -4.06 6.81 3.99
CA ILE A 155 -4.86 7.70 4.83
C ILE A 155 -6.15 8.17 4.14
N ALA A 156 -6.21 8.11 2.80
CA ALA A 156 -7.41 8.39 2.03
C ALA A 156 -8.60 7.49 2.42
N GLY A 157 -8.33 6.26 2.88
CA GLY A 157 -9.35 5.34 3.37
C GLY A 157 -10.01 5.77 4.69
N PHE A 158 -9.41 6.70 5.41
CA PHE A 158 -9.95 7.28 6.66
C PHE A 158 -10.48 8.70 6.45
N SER A 159 -10.03 9.39 5.39
CA SER A 159 -10.36 10.78 5.15
C SER A 159 -11.81 10.95 4.68
N ARG A 160 -12.54 11.84 5.33
CA ARG A 160 -13.86 12.32 4.87
C ARG A 160 -13.74 13.47 3.85
N LYS A 161 -12.55 14.08 3.74
CA LYS A 161 -12.24 15.05 2.70
C LYS A 161 -11.69 14.31 1.48
N VAL A 162 -12.32 14.47 0.33
CA VAL A 162 -11.96 13.80 -0.92
C VAL A 162 -11.36 14.82 -1.89
N PRO A 163 -10.04 15.00 -1.87
CA PRO A 163 -9.40 16.03 -2.71
C PRO A 163 -9.21 15.60 -4.16
N PHE A 164 -9.22 14.28 -4.47
CA PHE A 164 -8.80 13.80 -5.79
C PHE A 164 -9.77 12.81 -6.43
N SER A 165 -10.22 11.76 -5.72
CA SER A 165 -11.03 10.70 -6.31
C SER A 165 -11.87 9.98 -5.24
N PHE A 166 -13.19 9.97 -5.43
CA PHE A 166 -14.09 9.17 -4.59
C PHE A 166 -13.80 7.68 -4.72
N ALA A 167 -13.52 7.21 -5.95
CA ALA A 167 -13.16 5.80 -6.19
C ALA A 167 -11.92 5.39 -5.39
N TYR A 168 -10.90 6.24 -5.37
CA TYR A 168 -9.68 5.97 -4.60
C TYR A 168 -9.95 5.89 -3.10
N ASN A 169 -10.59 6.91 -2.53
CA ASN A 169 -10.90 6.93 -1.10
C ASN A 169 -11.76 5.72 -0.69
N ALA A 170 -12.81 5.41 -1.46
CA ALA A 170 -13.67 4.24 -1.23
C ALA A 170 -12.87 2.93 -1.32
N SER A 171 -12.01 2.78 -2.34
CA SER A 171 -11.18 1.58 -2.49
C SER A 171 -10.20 1.40 -1.33
N LYS A 172 -9.61 2.49 -0.82
CA LYS A 172 -8.67 2.42 0.31
C LYS A 172 -9.38 2.18 1.65
N ALA A 173 -10.61 2.66 1.82
CA ALA A 173 -11.47 2.28 2.94
C ALA A 173 -11.81 0.77 2.89
N ALA A 174 -12.19 0.26 1.72
CA ALA A 174 -12.43 -1.16 1.52
C ALA A 174 -11.17 -2.00 1.77
N THR A 175 -10.00 -1.56 1.27
CA THR A 175 -8.72 -2.23 1.52
C THR A 175 -8.36 -2.25 3.01
N THR A 176 -8.61 -1.16 3.74
CA THR A 176 -8.41 -1.09 5.19
C THR A 176 -9.28 -2.12 5.92
N HIS A 177 -10.55 -2.24 5.55
CA HIS A 177 -11.45 -3.24 6.14
C HIS A 177 -11.08 -4.67 5.73
N LEU A 178 -10.62 -4.87 4.48
CA LEU A 178 -10.13 -6.16 3.99
C LEU A 178 -8.99 -6.71 4.87
N VAL A 179 -8.05 -5.86 5.32
CA VAL A 179 -7.00 -6.26 6.26
C VAL A 179 -7.62 -6.85 7.55
N LYS A 180 -8.66 -6.20 8.10
CA LYS A 180 -9.34 -6.68 9.31
C LYS A 180 -10.00 -8.05 9.09
N MET A 181 -10.71 -8.20 7.98
CA MET A 181 -11.37 -9.46 7.63
C MET A 181 -10.37 -10.61 7.44
N LEU A 182 -9.30 -10.35 6.67
CA LEU A 182 -8.29 -11.38 6.39
C LEU A 182 -7.47 -11.72 7.63
N SER A 183 -7.17 -10.75 8.51
CA SER A 183 -6.49 -11.03 9.77
C SER A 183 -7.28 -11.96 10.69
N THR A 184 -8.60 -11.88 10.66
CA THR A 184 -9.50 -12.80 11.38
C THR A 184 -9.58 -14.15 10.68
N ALA A 185 -9.79 -14.15 9.36
CA ALA A 185 -9.95 -15.39 8.58
C ALA A 185 -8.71 -16.30 8.63
N PHE A 186 -7.52 -15.69 8.67
CA PHE A 186 -6.26 -16.44 8.62
C PHE A 186 -5.59 -16.63 9.97
N ALA A 187 -6.17 -16.10 11.06
CA ALA A 187 -5.59 -16.18 12.41
C ALA A 187 -5.30 -17.63 12.83
N TYR A 188 -6.24 -18.54 12.62
CA TYR A 188 -6.09 -19.97 12.98
C TYR A 188 -5.10 -20.74 12.10
N TYR A 189 -4.72 -20.17 10.94
CA TYR A 189 -3.65 -20.71 10.09
C TYR A 189 -2.28 -20.12 10.45
N GLY A 190 -2.22 -19.27 11.48
CA GLY A 190 -1.00 -18.60 11.90
C GLY A 190 -0.49 -17.58 10.88
N ILE A 191 -1.31 -17.08 9.97
CA ILE A 191 -0.92 -16.06 9.01
C ILE A 191 -1.42 -14.71 9.52
N ARG A 192 -0.48 -13.81 9.80
CA ARG A 192 -0.77 -12.44 10.22
C ARG A 192 -1.07 -11.56 9.00
N VAL A 193 -2.04 -10.67 9.13
CA VAL A 193 -2.38 -9.71 8.08
C VAL A 193 -2.43 -8.31 8.68
N ASN A 194 -1.56 -7.43 8.21
CA ASN A 194 -1.50 -6.04 8.65
C ASN A 194 -1.62 -5.09 7.47
N GLY A 195 -1.97 -3.85 7.74
CA GLY A 195 -2.03 -2.79 6.75
C GLY A 195 -1.05 -1.67 7.05
N ILE A 196 -0.59 -1.01 6.01
CA ILE A 196 0.06 0.28 6.10
C ILE A 196 -0.80 1.33 5.39
N SER A 197 -0.90 2.52 5.98
CA SER A 197 -1.68 3.63 5.44
C SER A 197 -0.79 4.87 5.33
N PRO A 198 -0.04 4.98 4.22
CA PRO A 198 0.81 6.12 3.98
C PRO A 198 0.00 7.41 3.74
N GLY A 199 0.58 8.54 4.18
CA GLY A 199 0.18 9.87 3.80
C GLY A 199 0.78 10.30 2.46
N LEU A 200 1.27 11.53 2.40
CA LEU A 200 1.95 12.05 1.22
C LEU A 200 3.42 11.62 1.21
N TYR A 201 3.76 10.78 0.25
CA TYR A 201 5.13 10.35 -0.05
C TYR A 201 5.48 10.77 -1.47
N SER A 202 6.73 11.16 -1.69
CA SER A 202 7.23 11.41 -3.05
C SER A 202 7.16 10.14 -3.88
N SER A 203 6.38 10.16 -4.97
CA SER A 203 6.16 9.03 -5.88
C SER A 203 5.52 9.53 -7.17
N ASP A 204 5.60 8.76 -8.25
CA ASP A 204 4.90 9.06 -9.52
C ASP A 204 3.42 9.40 -9.30
N MET A 205 2.78 8.70 -8.36
CA MET A 205 1.37 8.92 -8.01
C MET A 205 1.13 10.27 -7.33
N ALA A 206 2.08 10.75 -6.52
CA ALA A 206 1.97 11.99 -5.76
C ALA A 206 2.52 13.22 -6.50
N ASP A 207 3.28 13.03 -7.54
CA ASP A 207 3.96 14.12 -8.26
C ASP A 207 2.99 15.19 -8.78
N HIS A 208 1.82 14.77 -9.29
CA HIS A 208 0.83 15.73 -9.77
C HIS A 208 0.20 16.53 -8.60
N ILE A 209 0.09 15.94 -7.41
CA ILE A 209 -0.39 16.61 -6.20
C ILE A 209 0.62 17.67 -5.78
N PHE A 210 1.90 17.31 -5.76
CA PHE A 210 2.97 18.24 -5.40
C PHE A 210 3.06 19.41 -6.37
N ARG A 211 3.03 19.15 -7.67
CA ARG A 211 3.02 20.20 -8.71
C ARG A 211 1.80 21.12 -8.58
N ALA A 212 0.60 20.56 -8.39
CA ALA A 212 -0.62 21.36 -8.22
C ALA A 212 -0.59 22.20 -6.94
N SER A 213 0.17 21.79 -5.92
CA SER A 213 0.38 22.55 -4.67
C SER A 213 1.57 23.51 -4.73
N GLY A 214 2.22 23.67 -5.90
CA GLY A 214 3.40 24.52 -6.05
C GLY A 214 4.66 24.00 -5.37
N ILE A 215 4.64 22.75 -4.93
CA ILE A 215 5.76 22.12 -4.21
C ILE A 215 6.75 21.55 -5.22
N GLN A 216 8.01 21.96 -5.08
CA GLN A 216 9.10 21.46 -5.91
C GLN A 216 9.90 20.38 -5.18
N GLY A 217 10.42 19.41 -5.94
CA GLY A 217 11.26 18.35 -5.42
C GLY A 217 10.48 17.32 -4.59
N ARG A 218 11.21 16.64 -3.68
CA ARG A 218 10.67 15.49 -2.92
C ARG A 218 9.82 15.90 -1.69
N ALA A 219 9.81 17.19 -1.34
CA ALA A 219 9.04 17.74 -0.21
C ALA A 219 9.30 17.04 1.15
N ILE A 220 10.50 16.54 1.36
CA ILE A 220 10.89 15.78 2.57
C ILE A 220 11.59 16.65 3.63
N SER A 221 11.78 17.94 3.35
CA SER A 221 12.39 18.88 4.29
C SER A 221 11.33 19.57 5.16
N ASP A 222 11.69 19.93 6.37
CA ASP A 222 10.83 20.73 7.24
C ASP A 222 10.40 22.02 6.56
N GLY A 223 9.14 22.41 6.78
CA GLY A 223 8.55 23.60 6.16
C GLY A 223 8.04 23.39 4.72
N SER A 224 8.15 22.19 4.14
CA SER A 224 7.59 21.88 2.81
C SER A 224 6.07 21.97 2.77
N PHE A 225 5.41 21.77 3.91
CA PHE A 225 3.95 21.86 4.07
C PHE A 225 3.60 22.74 5.28
N PRO A 226 2.49 23.49 5.22
CA PRO A 226 1.97 24.19 6.40
C PRO A 226 1.50 23.16 7.46
N LYS A 227 1.64 23.51 8.75
CA LYS A 227 1.26 22.64 9.89
C LYS A 227 -0.22 22.26 9.89
N GLU A 228 -1.05 23.13 9.35
CA GLU A 228 -2.50 22.91 9.18
C GLU A 228 -2.81 21.82 8.17
N MET A 229 -1.86 21.51 7.28
CA MET A 229 -1.97 20.44 6.30
C MET A 229 -1.26 19.15 6.76
N ILE A 230 -0.02 19.28 7.21
CA ILE A 230 0.78 18.18 7.76
C ILE A 230 1.53 18.68 9.00
N PRO A 231 1.18 18.26 10.22
CA PRO A 231 1.84 18.73 11.44
C PRO A 231 3.35 18.54 11.47
N ALA A 232 3.86 17.47 10.85
CA ALA A 232 5.30 17.22 10.69
C ALA A 232 5.98 18.15 9.66
N THR A 233 5.25 19.05 9.01
CA THR A 233 5.68 20.03 8.00
C THR A 233 6.40 19.47 6.78
N ARG A 234 6.50 18.15 6.62
CA ARG A 234 7.15 17.47 5.51
C ARG A 234 6.34 16.27 5.01
N GLY A 235 6.61 15.85 3.79
CA GLY A 235 6.16 14.56 3.28
C GLY A 235 6.95 13.40 3.91
N GLY A 236 6.46 12.19 3.70
CA GLY A 236 7.16 10.97 4.07
C GLY A 236 8.32 10.69 3.11
N SER A 237 9.41 10.19 3.66
CA SER A 237 10.60 9.77 2.92
C SER A 237 10.64 8.26 2.70
N GLU A 238 11.57 7.81 1.86
CA GLU A 238 11.82 6.37 1.68
C GLU A 238 12.28 5.72 2.99
N GLU A 239 13.02 6.45 3.84
CA GLU A 239 13.52 5.99 5.13
C GLU A 239 12.39 5.79 6.14
N ASP A 240 11.39 6.69 6.16
CA ASP A 240 10.20 6.54 7.02
C ASP A 240 9.46 5.21 6.70
N LEU A 241 9.30 4.91 5.41
CA LEU A 241 8.65 3.67 4.99
C LEU A 241 9.55 2.44 5.18
N ALA A 242 10.86 2.60 4.94
CA ALA A 242 11.85 1.54 5.11
C ALA A 242 11.88 1.04 6.55
N GLY A 243 11.98 1.94 7.52
CA GLY A 243 11.97 1.59 8.95
C GLY A 243 10.71 0.83 9.36
N LEU A 244 9.55 1.27 8.89
CA LEU A 244 8.27 0.61 9.16
C LEU A 244 8.22 -0.82 8.60
N ILE A 245 8.65 -1.02 7.35
CA ILE A 245 8.62 -2.35 6.71
C ILE A 245 9.63 -3.30 7.37
N VAL A 246 10.83 -2.83 7.65
CA VAL A 246 11.86 -3.65 8.32
C VAL A 246 11.40 -4.06 9.72
N TRP A 247 10.79 -3.13 10.48
CA TRP A 247 10.22 -3.45 11.78
C TRP A 247 9.10 -4.49 11.69
N LEU A 248 8.12 -4.33 10.79
CA LEU A 248 7.04 -5.30 10.61
C LEU A 248 7.53 -6.68 10.17
N ALA A 249 8.59 -6.72 9.34
CA ALA A 249 9.20 -7.95 8.85
C ALA A 249 10.09 -8.65 9.90
N SER A 250 10.53 -7.93 10.94
CA SER A 250 11.42 -8.44 11.98
C SER A 250 10.67 -9.23 13.07
N ASN A 251 11.44 -9.86 13.96
CA ASN A 251 10.92 -10.52 15.17
C ASN A 251 10.10 -9.55 16.04
N SER A 252 10.48 -8.27 16.10
CA SER A 252 9.79 -7.24 16.87
C SER A 252 8.38 -6.94 16.35
N GLY A 253 8.11 -7.17 15.05
CA GLY A 253 6.78 -7.08 14.46
C GLY A 253 5.92 -8.34 14.63
N GLY A 254 6.47 -9.40 15.24
CA GLY A 254 5.84 -10.73 15.28
C GLY A 254 4.53 -10.83 16.06
N TYR A 255 4.26 -9.87 16.98
CA TYR A 255 3.06 -9.88 17.82
C TYR A 255 1.92 -9.02 17.28
N ILE A 256 2.04 -8.52 16.04
CA ILE A 256 1.06 -7.62 15.44
C ILE A 256 0.23 -8.39 14.40
N ASN A 257 -1.10 -8.38 14.56
CA ASN A 257 -2.06 -8.91 13.61
C ASN A 257 -3.30 -8.02 13.56
N GLY A 258 -3.82 -7.77 12.37
CA GLY A 258 -5.02 -6.96 12.14
C GLY A 258 -4.82 -5.45 12.36
N ASN A 259 -3.60 -4.95 12.44
CA ASN A 259 -3.34 -3.53 12.64
C ASN A 259 -3.26 -2.77 11.30
N ILE A 260 -3.61 -1.49 11.37
CA ILE A 260 -3.41 -0.52 10.27
C ILE A 260 -2.47 0.57 10.79
N LEU A 261 -1.28 0.61 10.24
CA LEU A 261 -0.23 1.53 10.67
C LEU A 261 -0.25 2.79 9.80
N LEU A 262 -0.62 3.91 10.40
CA LEU A 262 -0.59 5.21 9.73
C LEU A 262 0.83 5.78 9.77
N THR A 263 1.25 6.33 8.62
CA THR A 263 2.53 7.00 8.47
C THR A 263 2.32 8.24 7.60
N ASP A 264 1.88 9.35 8.20
CA ASP A 264 1.32 10.50 7.50
C ASP A 264 1.75 11.86 8.06
N GLY A 265 2.68 11.89 9.00
CA GLY A 265 3.13 13.12 9.64
C GLY A 265 2.03 13.85 10.44
N GLY A 266 0.98 13.13 10.84
CA GLY A 266 -0.16 13.67 11.59
C GLY A 266 -1.24 14.31 10.71
N ARG A 267 -1.20 14.11 9.38
CA ARG A 267 -2.14 14.75 8.45
C ARG A 267 -3.61 14.49 8.78
N ILE A 268 -3.99 13.25 9.08
CA ILE A 268 -5.40 12.97 9.39
C ILE A 268 -5.79 13.33 10.82
N SER A 269 -4.86 13.75 11.66
CA SER A 269 -5.17 14.32 12.98
C SER A 269 -5.71 15.75 12.89
N VAL A 270 -5.45 16.45 11.78
CA VAL A 270 -5.89 17.82 11.53
C VAL A 270 -6.91 17.92 10.38
N ALA A 271 -7.28 16.80 9.78
CA ALA A 271 -8.27 16.73 8.71
C ALA A 271 -9.49 15.90 9.16
N PRO A 272 -10.72 16.17 8.63
CA PRO A 272 -11.87 15.32 8.93
C PRO A 272 -11.61 13.87 8.52
N ALA A 273 -11.58 12.97 9.50
CA ALA A 273 -11.26 11.56 9.33
C ALA A 273 -12.15 10.67 10.21
N VAL A 274 -12.11 9.36 9.93
CA VAL A 274 -12.76 8.29 10.69
C VAL A 274 -11.75 7.17 10.92
N TYR A 275 -11.31 6.98 12.19
CA TYR A 275 -10.44 5.85 12.61
C TYR A 275 -10.45 5.67 14.12
#